data_bb994d806b94f11e2e9b11b5b3a94f9a
#
_entry.id   bb994d806b94f11e2e9b11b5b3a94f9a
#
_cell.length_a   1.000
_cell.length_b   1.000
_cell.length_c   1.000
_cell.angle_alpha   90.00
_cell.angle_beta   90.00
_cell.angle_gamma   90.00
#
_symmetry.space_group_name_H-M   'P 1'
#
loop_
_entity.id
_entity.type
_entity.pdbx_description
1 polymer ?
#
loop_
_entity_poly.entity_id
_entity_poly.type
_entity_poly.pdbx_seq_one_letter_code
_entity_poly.pdbx_strand_id
1 'polypeptide(L)'
;MNNYEVRQIRNLGEADPFILDIHYAKRKPSISYIYGLFDNDSYEEDRIIMIPELIGICSFGMSASPNLSYIAGEKHKNKVIELNRLVLKYNRKNEASFLVSKSLKQLPRPKIVVSYADTAQDHLGIVYQASNFMFTGTTKERTDMAACKGKH
;
A
#
# COMPACT_ATOMS: atom_id res chain seq x y z
N MET A 1 18.70 8.45 -13.85
CA MET A 1 17.25 8.59 -13.57
C MET A 1 16.66 7.21 -13.70
N ASN A 2 16.01 6.71 -12.66
CA ASN A 2 15.46 5.37 -12.70
C ASN A 2 14.23 5.34 -13.63
N ASN A 3 14.17 4.32 -14.48
CA ASN A 3 13.09 4.13 -15.44
C ASN A 3 11.93 3.35 -14.80
N TYR A 4 11.22 4.02 -13.89
CA TYR A 4 10.12 3.42 -13.16
C TYR A 4 8.77 3.59 -13.87
N GLU A 5 7.98 2.53 -13.84
CA GLU A 5 6.60 2.52 -14.30
C GLU A 5 5.68 2.03 -13.20
N VAL A 6 4.50 2.66 -13.05
CA VAL A 6 3.44 2.18 -12.16
C VAL A 6 2.24 1.77 -12.99
N ARG A 7 1.83 0.51 -12.85
CA ARG A 7 0.67 -0.05 -13.53
C ARG A 7 -0.15 -0.96 -12.63
N GLN A 8 -1.42 -1.10 -12.97
CA GLN A 8 -2.32 -1.98 -12.24
C GLN A 8 -1.89 -3.45 -12.41
N ILE A 9 -1.83 -4.17 -11.30
CA ILE A 9 -1.60 -5.62 -11.29
C ILE A 9 -2.96 -6.32 -11.42
N ARG A 10 -3.09 -7.18 -12.41
CA ARG A 10 -4.31 -7.96 -12.63
C ARG A 10 -4.25 -9.35 -12.00
N ASN A 11 -3.08 -9.94 -11.97
CA ASN A 11 -2.83 -11.22 -11.30
C ASN A 11 -2.35 -10.98 -9.87
N LEU A 12 -3.23 -11.18 -8.90
CA LEU A 12 -2.89 -10.97 -7.48
C LEU A 12 -1.78 -11.90 -6.98
N GLY A 13 -1.56 -13.03 -7.62
CA GLY A 13 -0.45 -13.93 -7.30
C GLY A 13 0.93 -13.28 -7.44
N GLU A 14 1.08 -12.31 -8.33
CA GLU A 14 2.34 -11.55 -8.48
C GLU A 14 2.65 -10.68 -7.25
N ALA A 15 1.63 -10.26 -6.52
CA ALA A 15 1.77 -9.43 -5.32
C ALA A 15 1.97 -10.25 -4.03
N ASP A 16 1.68 -11.53 -4.04
CA ASP A 16 1.72 -12.39 -2.85
C ASP A 16 3.08 -12.37 -2.13
N PRO A 17 4.24 -12.43 -2.79
CA PRO A 17 5.54 -12.32 -2.12
C PRO A 17 5.71 -11.02 -1.36
N PHE A 18 5.17 -9.91 -1.88
CA PHE A 18 5.23 -8.62 -1.20
C PHE A 18 4.34 -8.57 0.04
N ILE A 19 3.14 -9.11 -0.06
CA ILE A 19 2.14 -9.05 1.02
C ILE A 19 2.48 -10.04 2.13
N LEU A 20 2.88 -11.25 1.80
CA LEU A 20 3.05 -12.34 2.74
C LEU A 20 4.47 -12.43 3.31
N ASP A 21 5.48 -12.13 2.50
CA ASP A 21 6.87 -12.35 2.89
C ASP A 21 7.56 -11.06 3.32
N ILE A 22 7.34 -9.95 2.62
CA ILE A 22 8.03 -8.69 2.87
C ILE A 22 7.27 -7.82 3.87
N HIS A 23 5.95 -7.71 3.73
CA HIS A 23 5.17 -6.84 4.61
C HIS A 23 5.11 -7.39 6.04
N TYR A 24 5.31 -6.53 7.04
CA TYR A 24 5.34 -6.90 8.46
C TYR A 24 4.07 -7.60 8.96
N ALA A 25 2.89 -7.27 8.43
CA ALA A 25 1.61 -7.87 8.83
C ALA A 25 1.39 -9.28 8.29
N LYS A 26 2.12 -9.68 7.22
CA LYS A 26 2.11 -11.04 6.64
C LYS A 26 0.71 -11.66 6.46
N ARG A 27 -0.28 -10.85 6.11
CA ARG A 27 -1.66 -11.27 5.86
C ARG A 27 -2.25 -10.52 4.68
N LYS A 28 -3.17 -11.16 3.97
CA LYS A 28 -3.87 -10.51 2.85
C LYS A 28 -4.93 -9.55 3.38
N PRO A 29 -4.91 -8.28 2.97
CA PRO A 29 -5.99 -7.33 3.22
C PRO A 29 -7.14 -7.54 2.23
N SER A 30 -8.25 -6.82 2.42
CA SER A 30 -9.24 -6.63 1.35
C SER A 30 -8.60 -5.80 0.23
N ILE A 31 -8.58 -6.31 -1.00
CA ILE A 31 -7.97 -5.64 -2.15
C ILE A 31 -9.03 -5.39 -3.20
N SER A 32 -9.31 -4.12 -3.48
CA SER A 32 -10.13 -3.68 -4.60
C SER A 32 -9.29 -3.21 -5.79
N TYR A 33 -8.16 -2.56 -5.49
CA TYR A 33 -7.20 -2.08 -6.49
C TYR A 33 -5.79 -2.36 -6.00
N ILE A 34 -4.91 -2.77 -6.90
CA ILE A 34 -3.50 -2.96 -6.61
C ILE A 34 -2.65 -2.49 -7.77
N TYR A 35 -1.59 -1.76 -7.46
CA TYR A 35 -0.65 -1.21 -8.42
C TYR A 35 0.76 -1.69 -8.09
N GLY A 36 1.52 -1.99 -9.12
CA GLY A 36 2.92 -2.38 -9.02
C GLY A 36 3.84 -1.29 -9.50
N LEU A 37 4.97 -1.14 -8.81
CA LEU A 37 6.13 -0.36 -9.26
C LEU A 37 7.07 -1.31 -9.97
N PHE A 38 7.34 -1.02 -11.24
CA PHE A 38 8.25 -1.78 -12.09
C PHE A 38 9.50 -0.97 -12.38
N ASP A 39 10.66 -1.61 -12.22
CA ASP A 39 11.96 -1.08 -12.63
C ASP A 39 12.28 -1.67 -14.01
N ASN A 40 12.25 -0.79 -15.03
CA ASN A 40 12.50 -1.20 -16.41
C ASN A 40 14.01 -1.30 -16.73
N ASP A 41 14.88 -0.85 -15.82
CA ASP A 41 16.33 -0.91 -15.98
C ASP A 41 16.96 -2.09 -15.23
N SER A 42 16.15 -3.01 -14.68
CA SER A 42 16.69 -4.20 -14.02
C SER A 42 17.24 -5.21 -15.05
N TYR A 43 18.44 -5.69 -14.76
CA TYR A 43 19.15 -6.68 -15.56
C TYR A 43 19.15 -8.03 -14.83
N GLU A 44 18.76 -9.10 -15.52
CA GLU A 44 19.17 -10.44 -15.12
C GLU A 44 20.57 -10.71 -15.71
N GLU A 45 21.54 -11.05 -14.87
CA GLU A 45 22.95 -11.21 -15.24
C GLU A 45 23.20 -12.20 -16.42
N ASP A 46 22.25 -13.10 -16.68
CA ASP A 46 22.36 -14.12 -17.69
C ASP A 46 21.54 -13.87 -18.97
N ARG A 47 20.84 -12.73 -19.08
CA ARG A 47 19.98 -12.45 -20.23
C ARG A 47 20.21 -11.05 -20.80
N ILE A 48 20.38 -10.99 -22.11
CA ILE A 48 20.48 -9.75 -22.91
C ILE A 48 19.12 -9.01 -23.00
N ILE A 49 18.09 -9.51 -22.35
CA ILE A 49 16.72 -8.96 -22.41
C ILE A 49 16.43 -8.22 -21.11
N MET A 50 16.12 -6.94 -21.23
CA MET A 50 15.61 -6.13 -20.10
C MET A 50 14.18 -6.59 -19.81
N ILE A 51 13.97 -7.20 -18.65
CA ILE A 51 12.64 -7.59 -18.16
C ILE A 51 12.27 -6.66 -17.02
N PRO A 52 11.14 -5.93 -17.11
CA PRO A 52 10.69 -5.10 -16.01
C PRO A 52 10.54 -5.91 -14.72
N GLU A 53 11.26 -5.53 -13.68
CA GLU A 53 11.17 -6.16 -12.37
C GLU A 53 10.09 -5.50 -11.53
N LEU A 54 9.18 -6.29 -10.94
CA LEU A 54 8.25 -5.79 -9.93
C LEU A 54 9.00 -5.56 -8.61
N ILE A 55 9.15 -4.31 -8.21
CA ILE A 55 9.94 -3.89 -7.03
C ILE A 55 9.12 -3.31 -5.89
N GLY A 56 7.83 -3.13 -6.09
CA GLY A 56 6.94 -2.64 -5.03
C GLY A 56 5.47 -2.75 -5.39
N ILE A 57 4.63 -2.76 -4.38
CA ILE A 57 3.17 -2.78 -4.53
C ILE A 57 2.49 -1.75 -3.63
N CYS A 58 1.37 -1.24 -4.11
CA CYS A 58 0.47 -0.37 -3.37
C CYS A 58 -0.97 -0.87 -3.57
N SER A 59 -1.66 -1.23 -2.49
CA SER A 59 -3.03 -1.74 -2.58
C SER A 59 -4.04 -0.91 -1.81
N PHE A 60 -5.25 -0.90 -2.33
CA PHE A 60 -6.40 -0.16 -1.82
C PHE A 60 -7.59 -1.10 -1.70
N GLY A 61 -8.34 -0.96 -0.63
CA GLY A 61 -9.53 -1.78 -0.42
C GLY A 61 -10.39 -1.29 0.73
N MET A 62 -11.34 -2.11 1.14
CA MET A 62 -12.18 -1.79 2.29
C MET A 62 -11.34 -1.84 3.57
N SER A 63 -11.58 -0.86 4.44
CA SER A 63 -10.96 -0.87 5.77
C SER A 63 -11.49 -2.03 6.61
N ALA A 64 -10.61 -2.59 7.46
CA ALA A 64 -11.01 -3.50 8.50
C ALA A 64 -11.90 -2.86 9.58
N SER A 65 -11.86 -1.52 9.69
CA SER A 65 -12.73 -0.76 10.59
C SER A 65 -13.98 -0.26 9.84
N PRO A 66 -15.18 -0.77 10.15
CA PRO A 66 -16.41 -0.31 9.50
C PRO A 66 -16.66 1.20 9.64
N ASN A 67 -16.23 1.76 10.77
CA ASN A 67 -16.42 3.19 11.08
C ASN A 67 -15.63 4.11 10.14
N LEU A 68 -14.55 3.63 9.54
CA LEU A 68 -13.76 4.44 8.62
C LEU A 68 -14.55 4.87 7.38
N SER A 69 -15.48 4.04 6.93
CA SER A 69 -16.33 4.36 5.78
C SER A 69 -17.14 5.65 5.98
N TYR A 70 -17.44 6.00 7.23
CA TYR A 70 -18.24 7.16 7.57
C TYR A 70 -17.44 8.45 7.84
N ILE A 71 -16.13 8.43 7.64
CA ILE A 71 -15.26 9.58 7.93
C ILE A 71 -15.68 10.88 7.20
N ALA A 72 -16.29 10.73 6.03
CA ALA A 72 -16.81 11.84 5.23
C ALA A 72 -18.35 11.92 5.23
N GLY A 73 -19.00 11.29 6.21
CA GLY A 73 -20.45 11.19 6.32
C GLY A 73 -21.06 10.05 5.51
N GLU A 74 -22.30 9.68 5.86
CA GLU A 74 -22.99 8.54 5.28
C GLU A 74 -23.15 8.63 3.76
N LYS A 75 -23.42 9.82 3.24
CA LYS A 75 -23.57 10.08 1.79
C LYS A 75 -22.35 9.64 0.96
N HIS A 76 -21.16 9.64 1.56
CA HIS A 76 -19.89 9.38 0.87
C HIS A 76 -19.24 8.06 1.27
N LYS A 77 -19.90 7.23 2.10
CA LYS A 77 -19.34 5.98 2.62
C LYS A 77 -18.79 5.03 1.54
N ASN A 78 -19.46 4.96 0.39
CA ASN A 78 -19.06 4.08 -0.72
C ASN A 78 -17.85 4.60 -1.51
N LYS A 79 -17.41 5.82 -1.23
CA LYS A 79 -16.24 6.43 -1.88
C LYS A 79 -14.96 6.28 -1.05
N VAL A 80 -15.10 5.90 0.21
CA VAL A 80 -13.97 5.75 1.14
C VAL A 80 -13.30 4.40 0.93
N ILE A 81 -12.01 4.44 0.70
CA ILE A 81 -11.14 3.26 0.64
C ILE A 81 -9.87 3.50 1.45
N GLU A 82 -9.26 2.43 1.91
CA GLU A 82 -8.01 2.47 2.64
C GLU A 82 -6.85 2.07 1.73
N LEU A 83 -5.77 2.84 1.73
CA LEU A 83 -4.46 2.39 1.29
C LEU A 83 -3.94 1.45 2.37
N ASN A 84 -4.08 0.15 2.16
CA ASN A 84 -3.90 -0.85 3.21
C ASN A 84 -2.60 -1.63 3.12
N ARG A 85 -1.88 -1.56 1.99
CA ARG A 85 -0.52 -2.07 1.85
C ARG A 85 0.32 -1.16 0.98
N LEU A 86 1.52 -0.91 1.45
CA LEU A 86 2.59 -0.26 0.71
C LEU A 86 3.87 -1.02 1.02
N VAL A 87 4.42 -1.71 0.04
CA VAL A 87 5.56 -2.59 0.21
C VAL A 87 6.57 -2.36 -0.90
N LEU A 88 7.82 -2.19 -0.54
CA LEU A 88 8.93 -2.01 -1.46
C LEU A 88 10.02 -3.03 -1.19
N LYS A 89 10.56 -3.61 -2.26
CA LYS A 89 11.64 -4.59 -2.18
C LYS A 89 12.97 -3.95 -1.73
N TYR A 90 13.29 -2.79 -2.30
CA TYR A 90 14.57 -2.13 -2.06
C TYR A 90 14.45 -0.87 -1.22
N ASN A 91 13.29 -0.24 -1.17
CA ASN A 91 13.00 1.00 -0.45
C ASN A 91 14.00 2.13 -0.74
N ARG A 92 14.34 2.33 -2.02
CA ARG A 92 15.20 3.40 -2.47
C ARG A 92 14.51 4.76 -2.34
N LYS A 93 15.29 5.83 -2.38
CA LYS A 93 14.78 7.20 -2.28
C LYS A 93 13.67 7.46 -3.31
N ASN A 94 12.56 8.03 -2.86
CA ASN A 94 11.38 8.42 -3.64
C ASN A 94 10.55 7.27 -4.25
N GLU A 95 10.94 6.01 -4.14
CA GLU A 95 10.15 4.88 -4.67
C GLU A 95 8.73 4.85 -4.09
N ALA A 96 8.63 4.97 -2.76
CA ALA A 96 7.35 4.91 -2.07
C ALA A 96 6.40 6.04 -2.49
N SER A 97 6.86 7.28 -2.47
CA SER A 97 6.03 8.44 -2.86
C SER A 97 5.68 8.44 -4.35
N PHE A 98 6.60 7.97 -5.20
CA PHE A 98 6.34 7.79 -6.63
C PHE A 98 5.25 6.75 -6.86
N LEU A 99 5.36 5.58 -6.24
CA LEU A 99 4.36 4.51 -6.33
C LEU A 99 2.99 5.01 -5.84
N VAL A 100 2.91 5.59 -4.65
CA VAL A 100 1.64 6.07 -4.08
C VAL A 100 1.01 7.15 -4.96
N SER A 101 1.75 8.17 -5.35
CA SER A 101 1.21 9.29 -6.15
C SER A 101 0.73 8.85 -7.52
N LYS A 102 1.44 7.93 -8.18
CA LYS A 102 1.04 7.38 -9.49
C LYS A 102 -0.17 6.44 -9.36
N SER A 103 -0.25 5.65 -8.29
CA SER A 103 -1.40 4.79 -8.00
C SER A 103 -2.67 5.62 -7.76
N LEU A 104 -2.58 6.67 -6.94
CA LEU A 104 -3.71 7.58 -6.69
C LEU A 104 -4.27 8.22 -7.96
N LYS A 105 -3.40 8.53 -8.93
CA LYS A 105 -3.84 9.10 -10.23
C LYS A 105 -4.60 8.10 -11.10
N GLN A 106 -4.36 6.81 -10.92
CA GLN A 106 -4.99 5.73 -11.69
C GLN A 106 -6.27 5.20 -11.04
N LEU A 107 -6.54 5.53 -9.78
CA LEU A 107 -7.79 5.13 -9.11
C LEU A 107 -9.01 5.71 -9.81
N PRO A 108 -10.11 4.92 -9.93
CA PRO A 108 -11.38 5.45 -10.38
C PRO A 108 -11.87 6.58 -9.47
N ARG A 109 -12.38 7.65 -10.04
CA ARG A 109 -12.84 8.83 -9.29
C ARG A 109 -14.37 8.91 -9.27
N PRO A 110 -14.97 9.47 -8.21
CA PRO A 110 -14.35 10.05 -7.01
C PRO A 110 -14.03 8.99 -5.95
N LYS A 111 -12.88 9.12 -5.28
CA LYS A 111 -12.48 8.31 -4.11
C LYS A 111 -11.94 9.19 -2.99
N ILE A 112 -12.20 8.77 -1.76
CA ILE A 112 -11.60 9.33 -0.55
C ILE A 112 -10.66 8.26 -0.02
N VAL A 113 -9.37 8.52 -0.08
CA VAL A 113 -8.35 7.55 0.32
C VAL A 113 -7.87 7.89 1.72
N VAL A 114 -7.94 6.92 2.60
CA VAL A 114 -7.43 7.01 3.97
C VAL A 114 -6.23 6.08 4.11
N SER A 115 -5.24 6.46 4.88
CA SER A 115 -4.11 5.62 5.22
C SER A 115 -3.71 5.81 6.67
N TYR A 116 -3.16 4.75 7.26
CA TYR A 116 -2.59 4.77 8.60
C TYR A 116 -1.07 4.62 8.53
N ALA A 117 -0.37 5.47 9.27
CA ALA A 117 1.05 5.29 9.53
C ALA A 117 1.19 4.64 10.91
N ASP A 118 1.82 3.47 10.96
CA ASP A 118 2.06 2.76 12.21
C ASP A 118 3.33 3.29 12.88
N THR A 119 3.15 4.09 13.92
CA THR A 119 4.25 4.71 14.67
C THR A 119 5.09 3.66 15.43
N ALA A 120 4.52 2.50 15.75
CA ALA A 120 5.26 1.40 16.37
C ALA A 120 6.28 0.76 15.42
N GLN A 121 6.14 1.00 14.11
CA GLN A 121 7.07 0.57 13.06
C GLN A 121 7.92 1.74 12.53
N ASP A 122 8.06 2.83 13.28
CA ASP A 122 8.74 4.07 12.88
C ASP A 122 8.17 4.72 11.60
N HIS A 123 6.92 4.42 11.27
CA HIS A 123 6.22 4.99 10.13
C HIS A 123 5.65 6.36 10.49
N LEU A 124 6.36 7.42 10.16
CA LEU A 124 6.00 8.81 10.49
C LEU A 124 5.06 9.47 9.47
N GLY A 125 4.56 8.73 8.49
CA GLY A 125 3.65 9.26 7.48
C GLY A 125 4.31 10.18 6.43
N ILE A 126 5.63 10.24 6.37
CA ILE A 126 6.39 11.11 5.44
C ILE A 126 6.02 10.81 3.98
N VAL A 127 5.87 9.53 3.63
CA VAL A 127 5.46 9.11 2.28
C VAL A 127 4.09 9.66 1.92
N TYR A 128 3.16 9.64 2.86
CA TYR A 128 1.80 10.16 2.66
C TYR A 128 1.79 11.66 2.52
N GLN A 129 2.55 12.38 3.33
CA GLN A 129 2.73 13.83 3.20
C GLN A 129 3.33 14.19 1.83
N ALA A 130 4.36 13.46 1.38
CA ALA A 130 4.96 13.62 0.06
C ALA A 130 4.01 13.29 -1.10
N SER A 131 2.92 12.58 -0.83
CA SER A 131 1.86 12.22 -1.79
C SER A 131 0.59 13.07 -1.61
N ASN A 132 0.68 14.21 -0.93
CA ASN A 132 -0.40 15.16 -0.67
C ASN A 132 -1.54 14.62 0.21
N PHE A 133 -1.27 13.67 1.09
CA PHE A 133 -2.22 13.32 2.13
C PHE A 133 -2.27 14.40 3.20
N MET A 134 -3.46 14.63 3.72
CA MET A 134 -3.67 15.54 4.84
C MET A 134 -3.65 14.74 6.16
N PHE A 135 -2.84 15.18 7.11
CA PHE A 135 -2.85 14.61 8.46
C PHE A 135 -4.13 15.00 9.18
N THR A 136 -4.88 14.03 9.68
CA THR A 136 -6.17 14.23 10.34
C THR A 136 -6.16 13.90 11.83
N GLY A 137 -5.06 13.41 12.36
CA GLY A 137 -4.89 13.09 13.77
C GLY A 137 -4.34 11.70 14.04
N THR A 138 -4.28 11.34 15.30
CA THR A 138 -3.84 10.02 15.77
C THR A 138 -5.02 9.20 16.26
N THR A 139 -4.98 7.90 16.02
CA THR A 139 -5.93 6.97 16.60
C THR A 139 -5.52 6.59 18.02
N LYS A 140 -6.48 6.15 18.84
CA LYS A 140 -6.15 5.53 20.14
C LYS A 140 -5.29 4.29 19.89
N GLU A 141 -4.37 4.06 20.83
CA GLU A 141 -3.58 2.83 20.81
C GLU A 141 -4.51 1.61 20.76
N ARG A 142 -4.32 0.76 19.74
CA ARG A 142 -5.04 -0.49 19.68
C ARG A 142 -4.38 -1.44 20.66
N THR A 143 -5.08 -1.79 21.72
CA THR A 143 -4.83 -3.05 22.38
C THR A 143 -5.36 -4.15 21.47
N ASP A 144 -4.55 -4.61 20.54
CA ASP A 144 -4.80 -5.91 19.97
C ASP A 144 -4.81 -6.87 21.16
N MET A 145 -5.98 -7.47 21.42
CA MET A 145 -5.99 -8.62 22.28
C MET A 145 -5.00 -9.59 21.63
N ALA A 146 -3.81 -9.70 22.23
CA ALA A 146 -2.88 -10.73 21.88
C ALA A 146 -3.71 -12.00 21.91
N ALA A 147 -3.88 -12.64 20.77
CA ALA A 147 -4.57 -13.91 20.71
C ALA A 147 -3.96 -14.73 21.82
N CYS A 148 -4.74 -15.05 22.83
CA CYS A 148 -4.30 -15.91 23.91
C CYS A 148 -3.76 -17.13 23.19
N LYS A 149 -2.43 -17.26 23.11
CA LYS A 149 -1.82 -18.52 22.75
C LYS A 149 -2.29 -19.47 23.82
N GLY A 150 -3.32 -20.24 23.48
CA GLY A 150 -3.80 -21.32 24.31
C GLY A 150 -2.59 -22.15 24.65
N LYS A 151 -2.19 -22.11 25.91
CA LYS A 151 -1.31 -23.11 26.47
C LYS A 151 -2.13 -24.40 26.47
N HIS A 152 -1.82 -25.27 25.56
CA HIS A 152 -2.12 -26.68 25.67
C HIS A 152 -0.87 -27.40 26.12
#